data_e4d59064d4a3687170c149e2a00c6f82
#
_entry.id   e4d59064d4a3687170c149e2a00c6f82
#
_cell.length_a   1.000
_cell.length_b   1.000
_cell.length_c   1.000
_cell.angle_alpha   90.00
_cell.angle_beta   90.00
_cell.angle_gamma   90.00
#
_symmetry.space_group_name_H-M   'P 1'
#
loop_
_entity.id
_entity.type
_entity.pdbx_description
1 polymer ?
#
loop_
_entity_poly.entity_id
_entity_poly.type
_entity_poly.pdbx_seq_one_letter_code
_entity_poly.pdbx_strand_id
1 'polypeptide(L)'
;MQDDTEPYVYKKVVTVVFGVLSPKMIKKMAAAKIVTPELYDKEGYPVDGGLMDVRLGVIDPGLRCKTCGSKLKECTGHFGYISLARPVIHISFISVILTLLRYTCRECSRIMLPSAKVEQYGDRLKRLGKDKGPDVMRKKLKDLITSAKTAGKCPYCKAKQKKIVIEKPTTFFEDDKRISPIEIR
;
A
#
# COMPACT_ATOMS: atom_id res chain seq x y z
N MET A 1 2.97 40.82 24.60
CA MET A 1 2.05 39.89 23.92
C MET A 1 2.50 39.90 22.47
N GLN A 2 3.31 38.90 22.07
CA GLN A 2 3.71 38.70 20.68
C GLN A 2 2.56 37.95 20.02
N ASP A 3 2.04 38.51 18.95
CA ASP A 3 0.95 37.98 18.15
C ASP A 3 1.56 36.93 17.21
N ASP A 4 1.61 35.68 17.65
CA ASP A 4 2.06 34.49 16.88
C ASP A 4 0.97 34.03 15.92
N THR A 5 0.44 34.94 15.10
CA THR A 5 -0.39 34.54 13.97
C THR A 5 0.51 34.09 12.82
N GLU A 6 0.82 32.80 12.76
CA GLU A 6 1.39 32.23 11.54
C GLU A 6 0.50 32.61 10.34
N PRO A 7 1.08 33.11 9.24
CA PRO A 7 0.31 33.52 8.08
C PRO A 7 -0.48 32.33 7.53
N TYR A 8 -1.79 32.43 7.57
CA TYR A 8 -2.69 31.39 7.08
C TYR A 8 -2.57 31.27 5.56
N VAL A 9 -1.88 30.25 5.09
CA VAL A 9 -1.68 29.99 3.66
C VAL A 9 -2.86 29.22 3.11
N TYR A 10 -3.73 29.87 2.36
CA TYR A 10 -4.81 29.21 1.64
C TYR A 10 -4.27 28.30 0.54
N LYS A 11 -4.50 26.99 0.67
CA LYS A 11 -4.14 25.99 -0.35
C LYS A 11 -5.39 25.50 -1.05
N LYS A 12 -5.43 25.62 -2.37
CA LYS A 12 -6.51 25.06 -3.19
C LYS A 12 -6.16 23.61 -3.55
N VAL A 13 -7.08 22.68 -3.29
CA VAL A 13 -6.95 21.30 -3.75
C VAL A 13 -7.16 21.26 -5.25
N VAL A 14 -6.14 20.87 -6.01
CA VAL A 14 -6.17 20.78 -7.48
C VAL A 14 -6.56 19.37 -7.92
N THR A 15 -6.04 18.35 -7.23
CA THR A 15 -6.25 16.95 -7.62
C THR A 15 -6.25 16.07 -6.38
N VAL A 16 -7.14 15.07 -6.37
CA VAL A 16 -7.14 13.99 -5.37
C VAL A 16 -6.74 12.69 -6.07
N VAL A 17 -5.70 12.04 -5.57
CA VAL A 17 -5.17 10.80 -6.14
C VAL A 17 -5.29 9.68 -5.12
N PHE A 18 -5.99 8.60 -5.51
CA PHE A 18 -6.09 7.40 -4.70
C PHE A 18 -4.93 6.46 -5.02
N GLY A 19 -4.25 5.98 -4.00
CA GLY A 19 -3.09 5.09 -4.15
C GLY A 19 -2.99 4.07 -3.02
N VAL A 20 -2.04 3.16 -3.14
CA VAL A 20 -1.73 2.18 -2.09
C VAL A 20 -0.93 2.87 -1.00
N LEU A 21 -1.42 2.80 0.24
CA LEU A 21 -0.75 3.37 1.40
C LEU A 21 0.39 2.44 1.86
N SER A 22 1.57 3.00 2.04
CA SER A 22 2.68 2.26 2.64
C SER A 22 2.44 2.04 4.15
N PRO A 23 3.01 0.99 4.77
CA PRO A 23 2.88 0.77 6.21
C PRO A 23 3.37 1.97 7.06
N LYS A 24 4.37 2.71 6.57
CA LYS A 24 4.85 3.94 7.21
C LYS A 24 3.80 5.05 7.19
N MET A 25 3.11 5.22 6.06
CA MET A 25 2.04 6.22 5.93
C MET A 25 0.83 5.85 6.79
N ILE A 26 0.43 4.56 6.80
CA ILE A 26 -0.66 4.09 7.66
C ILE A 26 -0.37 4.41 9.13
N LYS A 27 0.83 4.09 9.63
CA LYS A 27 1.23 4.41 11.01
C LYS A 27 1.24 5.91 11.30
N LYS A 28 1.63 6.74 10.32
CA LYS A 28 1.65 8.21 10.47
C LYS A 28 0.25 8.81 10.53
N MET A 29 -0.70 8.24 9.79
CA MET A 29 -2.10 8.71 9.74
C MET A 29 -2.94 8.20 10.91
N ALA A 30 -2.53 7.10 11.55
CA ALA A 30 -3.32 6.44 12.58
C ALA A 30 -3.24 7.18 13.92
N ALA A 31 -4.40 7.40 14.53
CA ALA A 31 -4.55 7.97 15.88
C ALA A 31 -4.27 6.94 16.98
N ALA A 32 -4.51 5.65 16.71
CA ALA A 32 -4.33 4.58 17.69
C ALA A 32 -3.79 3.29 17.07
N LYS A 33 -3.02 2.54 17.85
CA LYS A 33 -2.67 1.15 17.58
C LYS A 33 -3.64 0.24 18.30
N ILE A 34 -4.27 -0.69 17.59
CA ILE A 34 -5.17 -1.69 18.16
C ILE A 34 -4.35 -2.92 18.55
N VAL A 35 -4.49 -3.33 19.81
CA VAL A 35 -3.71 -4.43 20.40
C VAL A 35 -4.56 -5.52 21.03
N THR A 36 -5.84 -5.22 21.35
CA THR A 36 -6.80 -6.17 21.93
C THR A 36 -8.08 -6.22 21.11
N PRO A 37 -8.76 -7.39 21.02
CA PRO A 37 -10.05 -7.51 20.37
C PRO A 37 -11.22 -7.03 21.27
N GLU A 38 -10.94 -6.73 22.54
CA GLU A 38 -11.95 -6.29 23.49
C GLU A 38 -12.56 -4.95 23.08
N LEU A 39 -13.87 -4.83 23.24
CA LEU A 39 -14.64 -3.64 22.89
C LEU A 39 -14.85 -2.73 24.11
N TYR A 40 -15.36 -3.33 25.18
CA TYR A 40 -15.73 -2.64 26.42
C TYR A 40 -15.17 -3.38 27.63
N ASP A 41 -14.88 -2.65 28.68
CA ASP A 41 -14.51 -3.19 29.97
C ASP A 41 -15.75 -3.69 30.76
N LYS A 42 -15.53 -4.14 32.01
CA LYS A 42 -16.62 -4.65 32.87
C LYS A 42 -17.58 -3.57 33.29
N GLU A 43 -17.16 -2.33 33.30
CA GLU A 43 -17.92 -1.15 33.61
C GLU A 43 -18.69 -0.57 32.43
N GLY A 44 -18.50 -1.12 31.22
CA GLY A 44 -19.13 -0.70 29.97
C GLY A 44 -18.42 0.46 29.26
N TYR A 45 -17.20 0.80 29.63
CA TYR A 45 -16.40 1.81 28.94
C TYR A 45 -15.55 1.21 27.83
N PRO A 46 -15.33 1.95 26.71
CA PRO A 46 -14.45 1.51 25.63
C PRO A 46 -13.01 1.27 26.11
N VAL A 47 -12.44 0.11 25.77
CA VAL A 47 -11.09 -0.28 26.16
C VAL A 47 -10.06 0.47 25.32
N ASP A 48 -9.08 1.10 25.97
CA ASP A 48 -7.94 1.74 25.30
C ASP A 48 -7.11 0.67 24.55
N GLY A 49 -6.83 0.90 23.28
CA GLY A 49 -6.18 -0.07 22.39
C GLY A 49 -7.10 -1.18 21.87
N GLY A 50 -8.38 -1.14 22.19
CA GLY A 50 -9.42 -2.01 21.65
C GLY A 50 -10.03 -1.48 20.35
N LEU A 51 -10.96 -2.25 19.78
CA LEU A 51 -11.62 -1.88 18.53
C LEU A 51 -12.56 -0.66 18.68
N MET A 52 -12.97 -0.33 19.90
CA MET A 52 -13.82 0.81 20.22
C MET A 52 -13.05 1.94 20.93
N ASP A 53 -11.73 1.98 20.78
CA ASP A 53 -10.88 3.00 21.41
C ASP A 53 -11.37 4.42 21.09
N VAL A 54 -11.54 5.23 22.13
CA VAL A 54 -12.06 6.61 22.05
C VAL A 54 -11.21 7.53 21.18
N ARG A 55 -9.96 7.15 20.89
CA ARG A 55 -9.08 7.85 19.92
C ARG A 55 -9.50 7.66 18.46
N LEU A 56 -10.23 6.58 18.16
CA LEU A 56 -10.76 6.31 16.81
C LEU A 56 -12.03 7.11 16.52
N GLY A 57 -12.69 7.55 17.56
CA GLY A 57 -13.96 8.26 17.50
C GLY A 57 -14.85 7.86 18.67
N VAL A 58 -16.03 8.46 18.77
CA VAL A 58 -16.96 8.20 19.85
C VAL A 58 -18.32 7.81 19.29
N ILE A 59 -18.93 6.80 19.90
CA ILE A 59 -20.29 6.33 19.60
C ILE A 59 -21.22 6.72 20.74
N ASP A 60 -20.72 6.80 21.96
CA ASP A 60 -21.51 7.14 23.14
C ASP A 60 -21.69 8.66 23.28
N PRO A 61 -22.93 9.14 23.50
CA PRO A 61 -23.23 10.58 23.60
C PRO A 61 -22.49 11.31 24.72
N GLY A 62 -22.14 10.59 25.81
CA GLY A 62 -21.44 11.13 26.99
C GLY A 62 -19.93 11.31 26.81
N LEU A 63 -19.34 10.67 25.79
CA LEU A 63 -17.90 10.69 25.56
C LEU A 63 -17.47 11.76 24.56
N ARG A 64 -16.19 12.14 24.64
CA ARG A 64 -15.51 13.00 23.64
C ARG A 64 -14.34 12.25 23.03
N CYS A 65 -14.15 12.41 21.73
CA CYS A 65 -13.01 11.82 21.02
C CYS A 65 -11.68 12.36 21.58
N LYS A 66 -10.79 11.47 22.02
CA LYS A 66 -9.47 11.87 22.54
C LYS A 66 -8.54 12.48 21.47
N THR A 67 -8.85 12.31 20.19
CA THR A 67 -8.02 12.84 19.08
C THR A 67 -8.43 14.25 18.65
N CYS A 68 -9.73 14.50 18.48
CA CYS A 68 -10.22 15.81 18.01
C CYS A 68 -11.05 16.59 19.04
N GLY A 69 -11.36 16.00 20.20
CA GLY A 69 -12.19 16.64 21.25
C GLY A 69 -13.69 16.73 20.93
N SER A 70 -14.10 16.34 19.71
CA SER A 70 -15.48 16.44 19.24
C SER A 70 -16.39 15.36 19.82
N LYS A 71 -17.70 15.64 19.82
CA LYS A 71 -18.75 14.71 20.24
C LYS A 71 -19.20 13.80 19.10
N LEU A 72 -20.07 12.82 19.41
CA LEU A 72 -20.60 11.79 18.52
C LEU A 72 -20.97 12.27 17.10
N LYS A 73 -21.69 13.36 16.93
CA LYS A 73 -22.17 13.83 15.61
C LYS A 73 -21.16 14.71 14.86
N GLU A 74 -20.14 15.20 15.56
CA GLU A 74 -19.14 16.13 15.03
C GLU A 74 -17.84 15.42 14.65
N CYS A 75 -17.53 14.28 15.30
CA CYS A 75 -16.35 13.49 15.03
C CYS A 75 -16.55 12.66 13.77
N THR A 76 -15.72 12.90 12.76
CA THR A 76 -15.74 12.14 11.48
C THR A 76 -15.09 10.75 11.57
N GLY A 77 -14.52 10.42 12.75
CA GLY A 77 -13.71 9.22 12.95
C GLY A 77 -12.25 9.39 12.56
N HIS A 78 -11.39 8.60 13.17
CA HIS A 78 -9.95 8.60 12.94
C HIS A 78 -9.46 7.19 12.66
N PHE A 79 -8.41 7.08 11.83
CA PHE A 79 -7.84 5.80 11.48
C PHE A 79 -7.05 5.19 12.64
N GLY A 80 -7.21 3.89 12.83
CA GLY A 80 -6.33 3.06 13.63
C GLY A 80 -5.55 2.08 12.76
N TYR A 81 -4.59 1.38 13.35
CA TYR A 81 -3.90 0.31 12.66
C TYR A 81 -3.69 -0.91 13.56
N ILE A 82 -3.68 -2.07 12.92
CA ILE A 82 -3.32 -3.35 13.53
C ILE A 82 -1.97 -3.77 12.95
N SER A 83 -1.01 -4.07 13.83
CA SER A 83 0.30 -4.58 13.41
C SER A 83 0.24 -6.10 13.32
N LEU A 84 0.21 -6.62 12.10
CA LEU A 84 0.19 -8.07 11.89
C LEU A 84 1.55 -8.69 12.23
N ALA A 85 1.55 -9.87 12.84
CA ALA A 85 2.77 -10.62 13.18
C ALA A 85 3.54 -11.10 11.93
N ARG A 86 2.82 -11.39 10.84
CA ARG A 86 3.37 -11.79 9.54
C ARG A 86 2.75 -10.96 8.43
N PRO A 87 3.48 -10.66 7.34
CA PRO A 87 2.91 -10.00 6.18
C PRO A 87 1.85 -10.87 5.53
N VAL A 88 0.78 -10.24 5.07
CA VAL A 88 -0.35 -10.89 4.39
C VAL A 88 -0.47 -10.31 2.98
N ILE A 89 -0.76 -11.18 2.02
CA ILE A 89 -0.97 -10.78 0.62
C ILE A 89 -2.39 -10.27 0.47
N HIS A 90 -2.52 -9.04 -0.04
CA HIS A 90 -3.82 -8.44 -0.30
C HIS A 90 -4.43 -9.03 -1.57
N ILE A 91 -5.65 -9.57 -1.47
CA ILE A 91 -6.34 -10.29 -2.54
C ILE A 91 -6.48 -9.46 -3.82
N SER A 92 -6.82 -8.18 -3.72
CA SER A 92 -6.98 -7.29 -4.88
C SER A 92 -5.68 -7.04 -5.68
N PHE A 93 -4.51 -7.26 -5.09
CA PHE A 93 -3.22 -7.02 -5.73
C PHE A 93 -2.49 -8.29 -6.18
N ILE A 94 -3.11 -9.46 -6.06
CA ILE A 94 -2.50 -10.75 -6.43
C ILE A 94 -1.99 -10.75 -7.87
N SER A 95 -2.80 -10.28 -8.81
CA SER A 95 -2.41 -10.22 -10.23
C SER A 95 -1.22 -9.31 -10.49
N VAL A 96 -1.14 -8.20 -9.75
CA VAL A 96 -0.01 -7.25 -9.82
C VAL A 96 1.24 -7.89 -9.23
N ILE A 97 1.13 -8.53 -8.06
CA ILE A 97 2.24 -9.23 -7.41
C ILE A 97 2.76 -10.35 -8.30
N LEU A 98 1.88 -11.17 -8.89
CA LEU A 98 2.27 -12.22 -9.84
C LEU A 98 3.02 -11.65 -11.04
N THR A 99 2.55 -10.51 -11.56
CA THR A 99 3.22 -9.81 -12.66
C THR A 99 4.61 -9.35 -12.24
N LEU A 100 4.75 -8.70 -11.10
CA LEU A 100 6.04 -8.25 -10.59
C LEU A 100 7.01 -9.42 -10.37
N LEU A 101 6.57 -10.50 -9.75
CA LEU A 101 7.39 -11.70 -9.52
C LEU A 101 7.87 -12.34 -10.82
N ARG A 102 7.05 -12.35 -11.88
CA ARG A 102 7.40 -12.91 -13.19
C ARG A 102 8.40 -12.07 -13.98
N TYR A 103 8.48 -10.76 -13.70
CA TYR A 103 9.32 -9.82 -14.47
C TYR A 103 10.50 -9.27 -13.69
N THR A 104 10.66 -9.65 -12.44
CA THR A 104 11.83 -9.37 -11.62
C THR A 104 12.68 -10.62 -11.46
N CYS A 105 13.99 -10.46 -11.57
CA CYS A 105 14.92 -11.55 -11.34
C CYS A 105 15.02 -11.89 -9.86
N ARG A 106 14.97 -13.16 -9.50
CA ARG A 106 15.08 -13.63 -8.10
C ARG A 106 16.47 -13.42 -7.50
N GLU A 107 17.53 -13.48 -8.34
CA GLU A 107 18.91 -13.35 -7.85
C GLU A 107 19.35 -11.89 -7.68
N CYS A 108 19.08 -11.04 -8.66
CA CYS A 108 19.57 -9.66 -8.63
C CYS A 108 18.47 -8.61 -8.40
N SER A 109 17.21 -9.02 -8.22
CA SER A 109 16.02 -8.17 -7.97
C SER A 109 15.78 -7.06 -9.01
N ARG A 110 16.42 -7.15 -10.19
CA ARG A 110 16.24 -6.19 -11.28
C ARG A 110 15.14 -6.64 -12.23
N ILE A 111 14.52 -5.68 -12.90
CA ILE A 111 13.55 -5.96 -13.97
C ILE A 111 14.27 -6.70 -15.11
N MET A 112 13.63 -7.74 -15.65
CA MET A 112 14.17 -8.58 -16.72
C MET A 112 14.16 -7.89 -18.10
N LEU A 113 14.64 -6.66 -18.14
CA LEU A 113 14.83 -5.85 -19.33
C LEU A 113 16.22 -5.21 -19.32
N PRO A 114 16.89 -5.04 -20.47
CA PRO A 114 18.13 -4.29 -20.57
C PRO A 114 17.97 -2.85 -20.07
N SER A 115 19.03 -2.29 -19.43
CA SER A 115 19.00 -0.95 -18.83
C SER A 115 18.53 0.14 -19.80
N ALA A 116 19.04 0.13 -21.05
CA ALA A 116 18.63 1.08 -22.07
C ALA A 116 17.10 1.08 -22.34
N LYS A 117 16.48 -0.11 -22.35
CA LYS A 117 15.01 -0.21 -22.49
C LYS A 117 14.29 0.28 -21.25
N VAL A 118 14.80 0.01 -20.05
CA VAL A 118 14.20 0.48 -18.80
C VAL A 118 14.19 2.01 -18.75
N GLU A 119 15.30 2.66 -19.12
CA GLU A 119 15.40 4.13 -19.19
C GLU A 119 14.45 4.70 -20.24
N GLN A 120 14.45 4.16 -21.45
CA GLN A 120 13.57 4.59 -22.54
C GLN A 120 12.09 4.52 -22.15
N TYR A 121 11.67 3.40 -21.53
CA TYR A 121 10.29 3.25 -21.04
C TYR A 121 9.99 4.17 -19.84
N GLY A 122 10.94 4.36 -18.94
CA GLY A 122 10.81 5.27 -17.80
C GLY A 122 10.54 6.70 -18.23
N ASP A 123 11.33 7.22 -19.17
CA ASP A 123 11.16 8.57 -19.71
C ASP A 123 9.85 8.72 -20.50
N ARG A 124 9.50 7.70 -21.27
CA ARG A 124 8.23 7.69 -21.99
C ARG A 124 7.02 7.70 -21.05
N LEU A 125 7.06 6.92 -19.97
CA LEU A 125 5.99 6.90 -18.97
C LEU A 125 5.90 8.24 -18.20
N LYS A 126 7.02 8.87 -17.86
CA LYS A 126 7.05 10.19 -17.23
C LYS A 126 6.41 11.26 -18.10
N ARG A 127 6.71 11.28 -19.42
CA ARG A 127 6.09 12.21 -20.40
C ARG A 127 4.59 11.96 -20.54
N LEU A 128 4.18 10.71 -20.71
CA LEU A 128 2.77 10.33 -20.86
C LEU A 128 1.95 10.61 -19.60
N GLY A 129 2.54 10.49 -18.41
CA GLY A 129 1.88 10.79 -17.13
C GLY A 129 1.53 12.27 -16.97
N LYS A 130 2.26 13.17 -17.64
CA LYS A 130 1.98 14.61 -17.66
C LYS A 130 0.90 14.99 -18.69
N ASP A 131 0.90 14.32 -19.85
CA ASP A 131 0.15 14.81 -21.01
C ASP A 131 -1.13 14.04 -21.34
N LYS A 132 -1.25 12.75 -21.00
CA LYS A 132 -2.28 11.87 -21.61
C LYS A 132 -3.08 10.98 -20.65
N GLY A 133 -3.17 11.28 -19.40
CA GLY A 133 -4.04 10.57 -18.46
C GLY A 133 -3.69 9.09 -18.15
N PRO A 134 -4.36 8.48 -17.15
CA PRO A 134 -3.98 7.18 -16.59
C PRO A 134 -4.22 5.99 -17.54
N ASP A 135 -5.18 6.06 -18.45
CA ASP A 135 -5.52 4.93 -19.33
C ASP A 135 -4.45 4.67 -20.40
N VAL A 136 -3.89 5.73 -20.96
CA VAL A 136 -2.78 5.62 -21.92
C VAL A 136 -1.53 5.08 -21.23
N MET A 137 -1.30 5.49 -19.99
CA MET A 137 -0.20 4.96 -19.17
C MET A 137 -0.38 3.46 -18.91
N ARG A 138 -1.59 3.00 -18.55
CA ARG A 138 -1.88 1.56 -18.34
C ARG A 138 -1.64 0.73 -19.59
N LYS A 139 -2.03 1.23 -20.77
CA LYS A 139 -1.81 0.55 -22.06
C LYS A 139 -0.31 0.39 -22.33
N LYS A 140 0.48 1.45 -22.16
CA LYS A 140 1.93 1.40 -22.35
C LYS A 140 2.65 0.53 -21.31
N LEU A 141 2.16 0.48 -20.09
CA LEU A 141 2.65 -0.44 -19.07
C LEU A 141 2.43 -1.90 -19.46
N LYS A 142 1.27 -2.23 -20.08
CA LYS A 142 1.03 -3.58 -20.64
C LYS A 142 1.99 -3.94 -21.76
N ASP A 143 2.31 -3.00 -22.66
CA ASP A 143 3.28 -3.21 -23.73
C ASP A 143 4.68 -3.52 -23.16
N LEU A 144 5.09 -2.78 -22.11
CA LEU A 144 6.36 -3.01 -21.41
C LEU A 144 6.40 -4.40 -20.74
N ILE A 145 5.34 -4.76 -20.06
CA ILE A 145 5.17 -6.07 -19.42
C ILE A 145 5.27 -7.19 -20.46
N THR A 146 4.63 -7.02 -21.61
CA THR A 146 4.68 -8.00 -22.71
C THR A 146 6.09 -8.13 -23.28
N SER A 147 6.83 -7.03 -23.40
CA SER A 147 8.23 -7.03 -23.86
C SER A 147 9.18 -7.74 -22.87
N ALA A 148 8.89 -7.69 -21.58
CA ALA A 148 9.68 -8.38 -20.56
C ALA A 148 9.44 -9.90 -20.53
N LYS A 149 8.28 -10.38 -21.02
CA LYS A 149 7.92 -11.81 -21.09
C LYS A 149 8.86 -12.69 -21.87
N THR A 150 9.55 -12.14 -22.85
CA THR A 150 10.38 -12.89 -23.80
C THR A 150 11.77 -13.22 -23.28
N ALA A 151 12.18 -12.69 -22.13
CA ALA A 151 13.50 -12.91 -21.57
C ALA A 151 13.51 -14.19 -20.69
N GLY A 152 13.91 -15.31 -21.24
CA GLY A 152 14.09 -16.57 -20.45
C GLY A 152 15.29 -16.55 -19.51
N LYS A 153 16.22 -15.59 -19.67
CA LYS A 153 17.41 -15.38 -18.82
C LYS A 153 17.51 -13.90 -18.45
N CYS A 154 17.98 -13.63 -17.24
CA CYS A 154 18.21 -12.27 -16.78
C CYS A 154 19.32 -11.59 -17.60
N PRO A 155 19.11 -10.37 -18.13
CA PRO A 155 20.15 -9.68 -18.92
C PRO A 155 21.35 -9.22 -18.07
N TYR A 156 21.20 -9.17 -16.73
CA TYR A 156 22.24 -8.70 -15.81
C TYR A 156 23.07 -9.84 -15.20
N CYS A 157 22.42 -10.80 -14.55
CA CYS A 157 23.10 -11.91 -13.88
C CYS A 157 23.06 -13.23 -14.65
N LYS A 158 22.40 -13.28 -15.83
CA LYS A 158 22.23 -14.45 -16.68
C LYS A 158 21.48 -15.63 -16.03
N ALA A 159 20.96 -15.47 -14.83
CA ALA A 159 20.17 -16.47 -14.15
C ALA A 159 18.91 -16.85 -14.95
N LYS A 160 18.56 -18.13 -14.95
CA LYS A 160 17.36 -18.62 -15.61
C LYS A 160 16.13 -18.29 -14.75
N GLN A 161 15.11 -17.73 -15.38
CA GLN A 161 13.85 -17.44 -14.70
C GLN A 161 13.08 -18.72 -14.46
N LYS A 162 12.63 -18.92 -13.22
CA LYS A 162 11.80 -20.03 -12.81
C LYS A 162 10.32 -19.74 -13.09
N LYS A 163 9.54 -20.79 -13.26
CA LYS A 163 8.11 -20.65 -13.52
C LYS A 163 7.37 -20.29 -12.23
N ILE A 164 6.68 -19.15 -12.23
CA ILE A 164 5.85 -18.75 -11.07
C ILE A 164 4.39 -18.97 -11.40
N VAL A 165 3.74 -19.79 -10.56
CA VAL A 165 2.33 -20.16 -10.64
C VAL A 165 1.61 -19.67 -9.38
N ILE A 166 0.34 -19.37 -9.52
CA ILE A 166 -0.52 -19.00 -8.41
C ILE A 166 -1.57 -20.09 -8.19
N GLU A 167 -1.70 -20.50 -6.95
CA GLU A 167 -2.85 -21.28 -6.46
C GLU A 167 -3.74 -20.34 -5.66
N LYS A 168 -4.98 -20.24 -6.10
CA LYS A 168 -5.95 -19.36 -5.44
C LYS A 168 -6.24 -19.86 -4.01
N PRO A 169 -6.45 -18.96 -3.02
CA PRO A 169 -6.63 -17.52 -3.21
C PRO A 169 -5.34 -16.70 -3.21
N THR A 170 -4.26 -17.08 -2.48
CA THR A 170 -3.12 -16.19 -2.21
C THR A 170 -1.77 -16.90 -2.18
N THR A 171 -1.69 -18.13 -2.64
CA THR A 171 -0.47 -18.94 -2.56
C THR A 171 0.31 -18.89 -3.87
N PHE A 172 1.61 -18.58 -3.78
CA PHE A 172 2.52 -18.54 -4.91
C PHE A 172 3.49 -19.72 -4.86
N PHE A 173 3.77 -20.32 -6.01
CA PHE A 173 4.73 -21.39 -6.18
C PHE A 173 5.78 -21.02 -7.23
N GLU A 174 7.01 -21.40 -6.97
CA GLU A 174 8.16 -21.31 -7.86
C GLU A 174 8.70 -22.72 -8.11
N ASP A 175 8.49 -23.26 -9.32
CA ASP A 175 8.87 -24.64 -9.66
C ASP A 175 8.46 -25.64 -8.55
N ASP A 176 7.18 -25.62 -8.16
CA ASP A 176 6.56 -26.47 -7.12
C ASP A 176 6.95 -26.16 -5.66
N LYS A 177 7.87 -25.20 -5.41
CA LYS A 177 8.16 -24.73 -4.07
C LYS A 177 7.26 -23.55 -3.70
N ARG A 178 6.59 -23.64 -2.55
CA ARG A 178 5.77 -22.55 -2.02
C ARG A 178 6.64 -21.36 -1.60
N ILE A 179 6.30 -20.17 -2.09
CA ILE A 179 6.92 -18.91 -1.71
C ILE A 179 6.16 -18.32 -0.53
N SER A 180 6.87 -17.97 0.54
CA SER A 180 6.24 -17.34 1.70
C SER A 180 5.94 -15.85 1.44
N PRO A 181 4.91 -15.24 2.09
CA PRO A 181 4.67 -13.81 1.98
C PRO A 181 5.84 -12.93 2.44
N ILE A 182 6.72 -13.47 3.29
CA ILE A 182 7.94 -12.79 3.75
C ILE A 182 8.97 -12.69 2.61
N GLU A 183 9.11 -13.75 1.81
CA GLU A 183 10.02 -13.78 0.65
C GLU A 183 9.53 -12.90 -0.52
N ILE A 184 8.22 -12.65 -0.60
CA ILE A 184 7.61 -11.78 -1.62
C ILE A 184 7.85 -10.31 -1.31
N ARG A 185 7.99 -9.96 -0.03
CA ARG A 185 8.20 -8.58 0.44
C ARG A 185 9.62 -8.10 0.19
#